data_26b6d8c2d4a10c55e189d16f2f894683
#
_entry.id   26b6d8c2d4a10c55e189d16f2f894683
#
_cell.length_a   1.000
_cell.length_b   1.000
_cell.length_c   1.000
_cell.angle_alpha   90.00
_cell.angle_beta   90.00
_cell.angle_gamma   90.00
#
_symmetry.space_group_name_H-M   'P 1'
#
loop_
_entity.id
_entity.type
_entity.pdbx_description
1 polymer ?
#
loop_
_entity_poly.entity_id
_entity_poly.type
_entity_poly.pdbx_seq_one_letter_code
_entity_poly.pdbx_strand_id
1 'polypeptide(L)'
;MITFTVIISCLYTYAYFSPKITLNSANALSLYDNENNLILQTTNNKKWANINEISNNLINATISVEDKNFYHHFGFDYLRILKSLYLNAKTKSITAGASTISQQYVKNLFLDFDQTWKRKIKEAMLTLNLEVHYSKKEILEGYLNTINYGQGNFGIENASNYYFNKKSSELTLEEAIILAGIPKSPENYNPVSNYDASIKRAKIVAEAMYKNKKIDEETYKNLFSQKIEIYGQRKTNNMQTLMYYYDAVLNELNSIPNIPKDLIKSKGLKVYTNLDINAQQKLDNTFKENENQDNIELAAIMAEPSTGKVFALAGGLNYSKSQFNRAIFAKRQVGSTIKPFLYYAALNNNMTEASTFKSEETSFVFAENKKYTPKNYSNIYADKNITMAA
;
A
#
# COMPACT_ATOMS: atom_id res chain seq x y z
N MET A 1 -25.55 24.72 24.71
CA MET A 1 -24.36 24.16 25.40
C MET A 1 -24.68 22.90 26.19
N ILE A 2 -25.70 22.89 27.05
CA ILE A 2 -26.10 21.72 27.88
C ILE A 2 -26.43 20.47 27.04
N THR A 3 -27.20 20.61 25.97
CA THR A 3 -27.55 19.48 25.08
C THR A 3 -26.33 18.84 24.42
N PHE A 4 -25.34 19.58 24.00
CA PHE A 4 -24.11 19.07 23.40
C PHE A 4 -23.26 18.29 24.41
N THR A 5 -23.15 18.82 25.64
CA THR A 5 -22.43 18.15 26.73
C THR A 5 -23.10 16.83 27.13
N VAL A 6 -24.44 16.80 27.17
CA VAL A 6 -25.21 15.58 27.46
C VAL A 6 -24.99 14.52 26.36
N ILE A 7 -25.04 14.91 25.09
CA ILE A 7 -24.80 13.97 23.97
C ILE A 7 -23.39 13.36 24.08
N ILE A 8 -22.38 14.19 24.30
CA ILE A 8 -21.00 13.73 24.46
C ILE A 8 -20.89 12.77 25.64
N SER A 9 -21.47 13.12 26.79
CA SER A 9 -21.47 12.24 27.98
C SER A 9 -22.12 10.90 27.68
N CYS A 10 -23.27 10.89 27.03
CA CYS A 10 -23.95 9.64 26.60
C CYS A 10 -23.09 8.77 25.69
N LEU A 11 -22.36 9.39 24.73
CA LEU A 11 -21.48 8.65 23.82
C LEU A 11 -20.29 8.01 24.56
N TYR A 12 -19.67 8.72 25.50
CA TYR A 12 -18.59 8.16 26.33
C TYR A 12 -19.11 7.07 27.27
N THR A 13 -20.30 7.25 27.87
CA THR A 13 -20.93 6.23 28.69
C THR A 13 -21.25 4.97 27.87
N TYR A 14 -21.80 5.15 26.68
CA TYR A 14 -22.01 4.03 25.75
C TYR A 14 -20.71 3.31 25.41
N ALA A 15 -19.64 4.05 25.09
CA ALA A 15 -18.33 3.49 24.78
C ALA A 15 -17.75 2.71 25.98
N TYR A 16 -17.96 3.19 27.20
CA TYR A 16 -17.50 2.56 28.43
C TYR A 16 -18.15 1.19 28.67
N PHE A 17 -19.46 1.06 28.42
CA PHE A 17 -20.18 -0.20 28.58
C PHE A 17 -20.09 -1.09 27.31
N SER A 18 -19.56 -0.59 26.23
CA SER A 18 -19.34 -1.39 25.02
C SER A 18 -18.17 -2.35 25.21
N PRO A 19 -18.17 -3.54 24.59
CA PRO A 19 -17.03 -4.45 24.64
C PRO A 19 -15.74 -3.76 24.21
N LYS A 20 -14.68 -3.97 24.98
CA LYS A 20 -13.34 -3.47 24.67
C LYS A 20 -12.90 -3.98 23.29
N ILE A 21 -12.53 -3.06 22.38
CA ILE A 21 -11.96 -3.46 21.09
C ILE A 21 -10.62 -4.15 21.34
N THR A 22 -10.42 -5.30 20.71
CA THR A 22 -9.13 -5.97 20.78
C THR A 22 -8.16 -5.26 19.83
N LEU A 23 -7.13 -4.64 20.39
CA LEU A 23 -5.98 -4.15 19.63
C LEU A 23 -5.13 -5.38 19.26
N ASN A 24 -5.63 -6.20 18.36
CA ASN A 24 -4.77 -7.21 17.80
C ASN A 24 -3.66 -6.44 17.07
N SER A 25 -2.45 -6.60 17.57
CA SER A 25 -1.26 -6.40 16.73
C SER A 25 -1.59 -7.13 15.44
N ALA A 26 -1.69 -6.41 14.32
CA ALA A 26 -2.07 -7.02 13.06
C ALA A 26 -1.21 -8.26 12.88
N ASN A 27 -1.80 -9.44 13.14
CA ASN A 27 -1.11 -10.69 12.91
C ASN A 27 -0.89 -10.73 11.41
N ALA A 28 0.36 -10.72 11.00
CA ALA A 28 0.77 -10.56 9.63
C ALA A 28 0.15 -11.63 8.74
N LEU A 29 -0.24 -11.23 7.57
CA LEU A 29 -0.42 -12.15 6.47
C LEU A 29 0.94 -12.80 6.19
N SER A 30 1.02 -14.11 6.29
CA SER A 30 2.21 -14.88 5.96
C SER A 30 1.99 -15.56 4.62
N LEU A 31 2.85 -15.25 3.65
CA LEU A 31 2.83 -15.85 2.33
C LEU A 31 3.84 -17.00 2.26
N TYR A 32 3.39 -18.15 1.86
CA TYR A 32 4.20 -19.35 1.67
C TYR A 32 4.26 -19.72 0.19
N ASP A 33 5.42 -20.25 -0.26
CA ASP A 33 5.60 -20.76 -1.62
C ASP A 33 4.93 -22.14 -1.81
N ASN A 34 5.14 -22.73 -2.98
CA ASN A 34 4.65 -24.07 -3.34
C ASN A 34 5.30 -25.21 -2.53
N GLU A 35 6.41 -24.94 -1.86
CA GLU A 35 7.12 -25.89 -0.97
C GLU A 35 6.83 -25.63 0.51
N ASN A 36 5.90 -24.72 0.83
CA ASN A 36 5.56 -24.26 2.19
C ASN A 36 6.69 -23.50 2.91
N ASN A 37 7.65 -22.94 2.18
CA ASN A 37 8.62 -22.02 2.77
C ASN A 37 8.00 -20.64 2.93
N LEU A 38 8.30 -19.96 4.05
CA LEU A 38 7.87 -18.59 4.30
C LEU A 38 8.62 -17.62 3.36
N ILE A 39 7.90 -16.99 2.44
CA ILE A 39 8.47 -16.07 1.45
C ILE A 39 8.38 -14.62 1.92
N LEU A 40 7.19 -14.23 2.33
CA LEU A 40 6.90 -12.88 2.76
C LEU A 40 5.97 -12.94 3.96
N GLN A 41 6.30 -12.19 4.96
CA GLN A 41 5.43 -11.93 6.07
C GLN A 41 5.18 -10.43 6.13
N THR A 42 3.94 -10.01 5.80
CA THR A 42 3.58 -8.61 5.98
C THR A 42 3.52 -8.33 7.46
N THR A 43 4.55 -7.76 8.00
CA THR A 43 4.61 -7.27 9.37
C THR A 43 4.79 -8.30 10.49
N ASN A 44 5.61 -9.37 10.34
CA ASN A 44 5.99 -10.12 11.53
C ASN A 44 7.48 -10.42 11.69
N ASN A 45 8.33 -9.64 11.09
CA ASN A 45 9.42 -9.11 11.89
C ASN A 45 8.96 -7.78 12.55
N LYS A 46 7.70 -7.70 13.04
CA LYS A 46 7.37 -6.67 14.01
C LYS A 46 8.18 -6.98 15.26
N LYS A 47 9.35 -6.44 15.32
CA LYS A 47 9.92 -6.08 16.60
C LYS A 47 8.97 -5.03 17.16
N TRP A 48 7.96 -5.49 17.91
CA TRP A 48 7.11 -4.59 18.67
C TRP A 48 8.04 -3.91 19.69
N ALA A 49 8.21 -2.62 19.56
CA ALA A 49 8.96 -1.84 20.52
C ALA A 49 8.01 -1.37 21.62
N ASN A 50 8.29 -1.72 22.88
CA ASN A 50 7.57 -1.12 24.00
C ASN A 50 7.81 0.40 24.01
N ILE A 51 6.84 1.17 24.48
CA ILE A 51 6.95 2.64 24.48
C ILE A 51 8.22 3.14 25.19
N ASN A 52 8.69 2.44 26.21
CA ASN A 52 9.91 2.77 26.94
C ASN A 52 11.21 2.41 26.17
N GLU A 53 11.10 1.63 25.10
CA GLU A 53 12.20 1.25 24.20
C GLU A 53 12.24 2.11 22.94
N ILE A 54 11.29 3.03 22.78
CA ILE A 54 11.25 3.97 21.65
C ILE A 54 11.94 5.28 22.07
N SER A 55 12.78 5.81 21.19
CA SER A 55 13.45 7.09 21.41
C SER A 55 12.46 8.20 21.78
N ASN A 56 12.74 8.91 22.88
CA ASN A 56 11.97 10.08 23.30
C ASN A 56 11.94 11.17 22.22
N ASN A 57 12.99 11.28 21.40
CA ASN A 57 13.02 12.19 20.26
C ASN A 57 11.89 11.89 19.27
N LEU A 58 11.68 10.62 18.97
CA LEU A 58 10.61 10.20 18.05
C LEU A 58 9.22 10.42 18.66
N ILE A 59 9.03 10.05 19.92
CA ILE A 59 7.77 10.27 20.64
C ILE A 59 7.41 11.75 20.59
N ASN A 60 8.35 12.63 20.97
CA ASN A 60 8.15 14.07 20.97
C ASN A 60 7.92 14.65 19.57
N ALA A 61 8.65 14.18 18.56
CA ALA A 61 8.48 14.60 17.17
C ALA A 61 7.09 14.22 16.64
N THR A 62 6.67 12.97 16.87
CA THR A 62 5.36 12.48 16.44
C THR A 62 4.21 13.23 17.09
N ILE A 63 4.25 13.39 18.42
CA ILE A 63 3.22 14.14 19.15
C ILE A 63 3.19 15.60 18.69
N SER A 64 4.35 16.22 18.51
CA SER A 64 4.42 17.63 18.13
C SER A 64 3.80 17.91 16.76
N VAL A 65 3.99 17.02 15.79
CA VAL A 65 3.50 17.25 14.42
C VAL A 65 2.10 16.69 14.18
N GLU A 66 1.76 15.56 14.79
CA GLU A 66 0.48 14.89 14.54
C GLU A 66 -0.60 15.35 15.53
N ASP A 67 -0.27 15.47 16.81
CA ASP A 67 -1.27 15.69 17.86
C ASP A 67 -0.66 16.29 19.12
N LYS A 68 -0.36 17.59 19.08
CA LYS A 68 0.34 18.28 20.18
C LYS A 68 -0.37 18.20 21.55
N ASN A 69 -1.70 18.05 21.55
CA ASN A 69 -2.53 17.95 22.73
C ASN A 69 -2.89 16.51 23.10
N PHE A 70 -2.19 15.50 22.53
CA PHE A 70 -2.51 14.09 22.67
C PHE A 70 -2.83 13.63 24.09
N TYR A 71 -2.05 14.09 25.08
CA TYR A 71 -2.23 13.73 26.49
C TYR A 71 -3.37 14.51 27.20
N HIS A 72 -3.95 15.52 26.53
CA HIS A 72 -4.91 16.45 27.16
C HIS A 72 -6.34 16.32 26.62
N HIS A 73 -6.60 15.43 25.66
CA HIS A 73 -7.93 15.17 25.14
C HIS A 73 -8.27 13.69 25.20
N PHE A 74 -9.57 13.37 25.06
CA PHE A 74 -10.10 12.00 25.04
C PHE A 74 -10.56 11.65 23.62
N GLY A 75 -9.60 11.39 22.73
CA GLY A 75 -9.82 10.95 21.34
C GLY A 75 -10.04 12.07 20.34
N PHE A 76 -10.56 13.22 20.73
CA PHE A 76 -10.86 14.35 19.85
C PHE A 76 -10.31 15.65 20.41
N ASP A 77 -9.53 16.39 19.60
CA ASP A 77 -9.13 17.77 19.89
C ASP A 77 -10.17 18.73 19.28
N TYR A 78 -11.19 19.07 20.07
CA TYR A 78 -12.31 19.89 19.61
C TYR A 78 -11.86 21.31 19.17
N LEU A 79 -10.87 21.89 19.83
CA LEU A 79 -10.34 23.21 19.45
C LEU A 79 -9.63 23.13 18.10
N ARG A 80 -8.88 22.06 17.86
CA ARG A 80 -8.21 21.83 16.59
C ARG A 80 -9.23 21.57 15.47
N ILE A 81 -10.31 20.84 15.75
CA ILE A 81 -11.41 20.61 14.80
C ILE A 81 -12.05 21.93 14.39
N LEU A 82 -12.44 22.78 15.35
CA LEU A 82 -13.03 24.08 15.07
C LEU A 82 -12.09 24.99 14.28
N LYS A 83 -10.80 25.03 14.65
CA LYS A 83 -9.78 25.81 13.92
C LYS A 83 -9.60 25.29 12.49
N SER A 84 -9.59 23.97 12.29
CA SER A 84 -9.48 23.35 10.96
C SER A 84 -10.69 23.67 10.09
N LEU A 85 -11.90 23.59 10.64
CA LEU A 85 -13.13 23.96 9.93
C LEU A 85 -13.11 25.42 9.50
N TYR A 86 -12.72 26.34 10.39
CA TYR A 86 -12.60 27.77 10.08
C TYR A 86 -11.57 28.02 8.95
N LEU A 87 -10.37 27.41 9.04
CA LEU A 87 -9.34 27.57 8.03
C LEU A 87 -9.77 27.01 6.67
N ASN A 88 -10.34 25.83 6.64
CA ASN A 88 -10.82 25.19 5.41
C ASN A 88 -11.96 25.97 4.75
N ALA A 89 -12.87 26.54 5.55
CA ALA A 89 -13.92 27.42 5.05
C ALA A 89 -13.33 28.71 4.47
N LYS A 90 -12.33 29.31 5.15
CA LYS A 90 -11.67 30.53 4.70
C LYS A 90 -10.88 30.34 3.41
N THR A 91 -10.18 29.21 3.27
CA THR A 91 -9.33 28.92 2.10
C THR A 91 -10.10 28.23 0.95
N LYS A 92 -11.37 27.86 1.18
CA LYS A 92 -12.20 27.05 0.26
C LYS A 92 -11.49 25.77 -0.22
N SER A 93 -10.58 25.23 0.58
CA SER A 93 -9.79 24.04 0.29
C SER A 93 -9.48 23.29 1.60
N ILE A 94 -9.25 21.95 1.51
CA ILE A 94 -8.89 21.14 2.67
C ILE A 94 -7.38 21.32 2.92
N THR A 95 -7.02 22.39 3.62
CA THR A 95 -5.62 22.73 3.93
C THR A 95 -5.17 22.26 5.32
N ALA A 96 -6.12 22.08 6.25
CA ALA A 96 -5.81 21.68 7.63
C ALA A 96 -6.54 20.38 8.01
N GLY A 97 -5.79 19.41 8.47
CA GLY A 97 -6.30 18.16 9.07
C GLY A 97 -6.43 18.29 10.59
N ALA A 98 -7.49 17.71 11.15
CA ALA A 98 -7.77 17.72 12.58
C ALA A 98 -7.80 16.35 13.25
N SER A 99 -7.44 15.29 12.53
CA SER A 99 -7.44 13.93 13.08
C SER A 99 -6.36 13.77 14.14
N THR A 100 -6.72 13.15 15.26
CA THR A 100 -5.83 12.83 16.38
C THR A 100 -5.06 11.55 16.15
N ILE A 101 -4.04 11.27 16.95
CA ILE A 101 -3.30 9.99 16.94
C ILE A 101 -4.27 8.82 17.17
N SER A 102 -5.20 8.93 18.11
CA SER A 102 -6.20 7.89 18.41
C SER A 102 -7.11 7.59 17.21
N GLN A 103 -7.57 8.64 16.50
CA GLN A 103 -8.36 8.47 15.28
C GLN A 103 -7.55 7.83 14.14
N GLN A 104 -6.28 8.24 13.99
CA GLN A 104 -5.39 7.64 12.99
C GLN A 104 -5.12 6.17 13.30
N TYR A 105 -4.90 5.82 14.57
CA TYR A 105 -4.67 4.44 15.00
C TYR A 105 -5.86 3.55 14.72
N VAL A 106 -7.07 3.96 15.12
CA VAL A 106 -8.32 3.25 14.81
C VAL A 106 -8.54 3.10 13.31
N LYS A 107 -8.33 4.18 12.56
CA LYS A 107 -8.45 4.14 11.10
C LYS A 107 -7.53 3.09 10.49
N ASN A 108 -6.27 3.04 10.92
CA ASN A 108 -5.28 2.12 10.37
C ASN A 108 -5.56 0.65 10.72
N LEU A 109 -6.19 0.38 11.88
CA LEU A 109 -6.49 -0.97 12.33
C LEU A 109 -7.81 -1.54 11.79
N PHE A 110 -8.85 -0.71 11.68
CA PHE A 110 -10.23 -1.20 11.57
C PHE A 110 -11.00 -0.69 10.36
N LEU A 111 -10.47 0.29 9.60
CA LEU A 111 -11.24 0.97 8.57
C LEU A 111 -10.59 0.90 7.21
N ASP A 112 -11.45 0.83 6.19
CA ASP A 112 -11.06 0.97 4.79
C ASP A 112 -10.78 2.43 4.41
N PHE A 113 -10.12 2.64 3.26
CA PHE A 113 -9.75 3.98 2.77
C PHE A 113 -10.93 4.75 2.14
N ASP A 114 -12.14 4.18 2.10
CA ASP A 114 -13.32 4.84 1.57
C ASP A 114 -13.63 6.14 2.32
N GLN A 115 -13.95 7.21 1.58
CA GLN A 115 -14.27 8.50 2.17
C GLN A 115 -15.79 8.68 2.32
N THR A 116 -16.41 7.90 3.22
CA THR A 116 -17.86 7.97 3.48
C THR A 116 -18.16 8.49 4.90
N TRP A 117 -19.32 9.16 5.04
CA TRP A 117 -19.81 9.60 6.36
C TRP A 117 -20.02 8.42 7.32
N LYS A 118 -20.51 7.28 6.82
CA LYS A 118 -20.70 6.06 7.60
C LYS A 118 -19.38 5.57 8.19
N ARG A 119 -18.31 5.57 7.41
CA ARG A 119 -16.97 5.24 7.88
C ARG A 119 -16.48 6.21 8.95
N LYS A 120 -16.74 7.54 8.77
CA LYS A 120 -16.31 8.55 9.74
C LYS A 120 -17.02 8.44 11.09
N ILE A 121 -18.30 8.05 11.08
CA ILE A 121 -19.06 7.76 12.32
C ILE A 121 -18.47 6.51 13.00
N LYS A 122 -18.21 5.45 12.23
CA LYS A 122 -17.58 4.22 12.79
C LYS A 122 -16.20 4.53 13.40
N GLU A 123 -15.39 5.35 12.72
CA GLU A 123 -14.10 5.84 13.24
C GLU A 123 -14.29 6.55 14.60
N ALA A 124 -15.25 7.45 14.68
CA ALA A 124 -15.51 8.18 15.92
C ALA A 124 -15.91 7.25 17.08
N MET A 125 -16.81 6.31 16.85
CA MET A 125 -17.24 5.35 17.87
C MET A 125 -16.10 4.44 18.35
N LEU A 126 -15.30 3.93 17.42
CA LEU A 126 -14.13 3.11 17.76
C LEU A 126 -13.05 3.93 18.49
N THR A 127 -12.90 5.22 18.15
CA THR A 127 -11.97 6.12 18.85
C THR A 127 -12.39 6.35 20.29
N LEU A 128 -13.70 6.52 20.56
CA LEU A 128 -14.22 6.62 21.91
C LEU A 128 -13.96 5.34 22.70
N ASN A 129 -14.25 4.18 22.09
CA ASN A 129 -13.99 2.89 22.74
C ASN A 129 -12.49 2.70 23.06
N LEU A 130 -11.61 3.09 22.11
CA LEU A 130 -10.16 3.04 22.33
C LEU A 130 -9.74 3.88 23.55
N GLU A 131 -10.17 5.13 23.60
CA GLU A 131 -9.77 6.09 24.65
C GLU A 131 -10.32 5.74 26.04
N VAL A 132 -11.46 5.07 26.11
CA VAL A 132 -12.06 4.66 27.36
C VAL A 132 -11.39 3.41 27.95
N HIS A 133 -10.92 2.51 27.10
CA HIS A 133 -10.40 1.21 27.54
C HIS A 133 -8.87 1.10 27.53
N TYR A 134 -8.15 2.05 26.94
CA TYR A 134 -6.70 2.01 26.82
C TYR A 134 -6.06 3.31 27.30
N SER A 135 -4.93 3.21 27.96
CA SER A 135 -4.14 4.37 28.37
C SER A 135 -3.52 5.08 27.17
N LYS A 136 -3.20 6.36 27.32
CA LYS A 136 -2.48 7.13 26.30
C LYS A 136 -1.16 6.50 25.88
N LYS A 137 -0.44 5.84 26.80
CA LYS A 137 0.80 5.13 26.50
C LYS A 137 0.55 3.92 25.58
N GLU A 138 -0.46 3.10 25.88
CA GLU A 138 -0.84 1.96 25.06
C GLU A 138 -1.31 2.39 23.66
N ILE A 139 -2.07 3.48 23.58
CA ILE A 139 -2.53 4.03 22.29
C ILE A 139 -1.34 4.51 21.45
N LEU A 140 -0.42 5.27 22.05
CA LEU A 140 0.76 5.77 21.34
C LEU A 140 1.71 4.65 20.93
N GLU A 141 1.94 3.68 21.81
CA GLU A 141 2.72 2.48 21.51
C GLU A 141 2.13 1.74 20.31
N GLY A 142 0.83 1.47 20.36
CA GLY A 142 0.13 0.81 19.26
C GLY A 142 0.19 1.60 17.96
N TYR A 143 0.00 2.90 18.01
CA TYR A 143 0.12 3.78 16.85
C TYR A 143 1.50 3.69 16.21
N LEU A 144 2.57 3.91 16.97
CA LEU A 144 3.95 3.89 16.49
C LEU A 144 4.37 2.54 15.91
N ASN A 145 3.82 1.45 16.46
CA ASN A 145 4.09 0.09 16.00
C ASN A 145 3.25 -0.35 14.79
N THR A 146 2.25 0.44 14.37
CA THR A 146 1.32 0.02 13.30
C THR A 146 1.28 0.95 12.09
N ILE A 147 1.72 2.19 12.26
CA ILE A 147 1.67 3.18 11.18
C ILE A 147 2.62 2.83 10.03
N ASN A 148 2.23 3.23 8.82
CA ASN A 148 3.03 3.05 7.61
C ASN A 148 4.11 4.14 7.50
N TYR A 149 5.36 3.71 7.47
CA TYR A 149 6.55 4.54 7.23
C TYR A 149 7.09 4.44 5.79
N GLY A 150 6.30 3.90 4.86
CA GLY A 150 6.71 3.75 3.46
C GLY A 150 7.57 2.51 3.20
N GLN A 151 7.73 2.17 1.92
CA GLN A 151 8.49 0.99 1.46
C GLN A 151 8.06 -0.32 2.15
N GLY A 152 6.77 -0.45 2.47
CA GLY A 152 6.24 -1.59 3.21
C GLY A 152 6.74 -1.70 4.66
N ASN A 153 7.31 -0.64 5.23
CA ASN A 153 7.69 -0.61 6.63
C ASN A 153 6.52 -0.13 7.49
N PHE A 154 5.86 -1.08 8.13
CA PHE A 154 4.87 -0.80 9.15
C PHE A 154 5.50 -0.95 10.54
N GLY A 155 5.32 0.05 11.39
CA GLY A 155 5.90 0.11 12.72
C GLY A 155 7.33 0.67 12.76
N ILE A 156 7.61 1.31 13.89
CA ILE A 156 8.79 2.14 14.07
C ILE A 156 10.11 1.35 14.06
N GLU A 157 10.12 0.15 14.64
CA GLU A 157 11.35 -0.65 14.71
C GLU A 157 11.78 -1.12 13.31
N ASN A 158 10.79 -1.48 12.45
CA ASN A 158 11.06 -1.81 11.06
C ASN A 158 11.57 -0.60 10.28
N ALA A 159 10.94 0.57 10.49
CA ALA A 159 11.33 1.80 9.83
C ALA A 159 12.74 2.24 10.25
N SER A 160 13.05 2.21 11.54
CA SER A 160 14.34 2.56 12.09
C SER A 160 15.45 1.65 11.52
N ASN A 161 15.22 0.34 11.50
CA ASN A 161 16.15 -0.62 10.89
C ASN A 161 16.32 -0.38 9.39
N TYR A 162 15.23 -0.13 8.67
CA TYR A 162 15.26 0.05 7.22
C TYR A 162 15.99 1.33 6.81
N TYR A 163 15.62 2.46 7.42
CA TYR A 163 16.15 3.76 7.00
C TYR A 163 17.51 4.07 7.61
N PHE A 164 17.80 3.59 8.82
CA PHE A 164 18.99 4.00 9.58
C PHE A 164 19.86 2.83 10.10
N ASN A 165 19.45 1.58 9.85
CA ASN A 165 20.14 0.38 10.35
C ASN A 165 20.36 0.41 11.88
N LYS A 166 19.39 0.98 12.61
CA LYS A 166 19.42 1.17 14.07
C LYS A 166 18.13 0.66 14.72
N LYS A 167 18.19 0.37 16.01
CA LYS A 167 16.99 0.18 16.83
C LYS A 167 16.25 1.51 16.99
N SER A 168 14.94 1.47 17.21
CA SER A 168 14.14 2.66 17.44
C SER A 168 14.54 3.46 18.69
N SER A 169 15.17 2.81 19.67
CA SER A 169 15.75 3.44 20.87
C SER A 169 17.01 4.26 20.60
N GLU A 170 17.72 3.98 19.50
CA GLU A 170 19.04 4.56 19.16
C GLU A 170 18.94 5.71 18.16
N LEU A 171 17.72 6.09 17.76
CA LEU A 171 17.49 7.17 16.80
C LEU A 171 18.01 8.52 17.33
N THR A 172 18.81 9.19 16.53
CA THR A 172 19.19 10.60 16.79
C THR A 172 17.98 11.52 16.66
N LEU A 173 18.13 12.77 17.01
CA LEU A 173 17.05 13.75 16.90
C LEU A 173 16.62 13.94 15.43
N GLU A 174 17.57 14.08 14.52
CA GLU A 174 17.33 14.27 13.09
C GLU A 174 16.64 13.06 12.47
N GLU A 175 17.13 11.85 12.78
CA GLU A 175 16.55 10.60 12.29
C GLU A 175 15.10 10.41 12.78
N ALA A 176 14.85 10.71 14.05
CA ALA A 176 13.53 10.70 14.66
C ALA A 176 12.57 11.70 14.01
N ILE A 177 13.04 12.91 13.72
CA ILE A 177 12.28 13.96 13.04
C ILE A 177 11.93 13.53 11.60
N ILE A 178 12.87 12.94 10.87
CA ILE A 178 12.64 12.41 9.52
C ILE A 178 11.53 11.34 9.57
N LEU A 179 11.66 10.34 10.45
CA LEU A 179 10.67 9.27 10.57
C LEU A 179 9.29 9.81 10.95
N ALA A 180 9.19 10.73 11.89
CA ALA A 180 7.92 11.35 12.26
C ALA A 180 7.25 12.12 11.11
N GLY A 181 8.02 12.54 10.12
CA GLY A 181 7.51 13.22 8.92
C GLY A 181 6.86 12.29 7.88
N ILE A 182 7.33 11.05 7.77
CA ILE A 182 6.94 10.11 6.70
C ILE A 182 5.44 9.75 6.70
N PRO A 183 4.79 9.47 7.85
CA PRO A 183 3.41 8.97 7.88
C PRO A 183 2.37 9.90 7.23
N LYS A 184 2.66 11.18 7.11
CA LYS A 184 1.79 12.15 6.43
C LYS A 184 1.55 11.81 4.95
N SER A 185 2.57 11.34 4.25
CA SER A 185 2.52 10.86 2.88
C SER A 185 3.73 9.95 2.63
N PRO A 186 3.61 8.65 2.94
CA PRO A 186 4.76 7.73 2.96
C PRO A 186 5.52 7.61 1.63
N GLU A 187 4.83 7.82 0.51
CA GLU A 187 5.47 7.78 -0.81
C GLU A 187 6.24 9.07 -1.11
N ASN A 188 5.65 10.23 -0.81
CA ASN A 188 6.24 11.53 -1.12
C ASN A 188 7.36 11.93 -0.17
N TYR A 189 7.31 11.49 1.09
CA TYR A 189 8.28 11.86 2.12
C TYR A 189 9.25 10.73 2.47
N ASN A 190 9.39 9.77 1.57
CA ASN A 190 10.36 8.69 1.69
C ASN A 190 11.78 9.22 1.41
N PRO A 191 12.70 9.18 2.39
CA PRO A 191 14.04 9.75 2.21
C PRO A 191 14.94 8.96 1.25
N VAL A 192 14.60 7.71 0.90
CA VAL A 192 15.33 6.90 -0.09
C VAL A 192 15.00 7.35 -1.51
N SER A 193 13.70 7.56 -1.80
CA SER A 193 13.25 7.94 -3.15
C SER A 193 13.18 9.45 -3.36
N ASN A 194 12.99 10.25 -2.31
CA ASN A 194 12.82 11.70 -2.39
C ASN A 194 13.40 12.39 -1.15
N TYR A 195 14.73 12.42 -1.06
CA TYR A 195 15.46 12.99 0.08
C TYR A 195 15.06 14.45 0.35
N ASP A 196 15.01 15.30 -0.68
CA ASP A 196 14.73 16.73 -0.51
C ASP A 196 13.31 17.00 0.01
N ALA A 197 12.31 16.26 -0.47
CA ALA A 197 10.95 16.39 0.04
C ALA A 197 10.85 15.88 1.49
N SER A 198 11.58 14.81 1.82
CA SER A 198 11.68 14.30 3.18
C SER A 198 12.29 15.32 4.12
N ILE A 199 13.39 15.96 3.74
CA ILE A 199 14.02 17.01 4.58
C ILE A 199 13.14 18.26 4.71
N LYS A 200 12.46 18.68 3.63
CA LYS A 200 11.46 19.77 3.72
C LYS A 200 10.36 19.43 4.73
N ARG A 201 9.87 18.20 4.73
CA ARG A 201 8.87 17.73 5.68
C ARG A 201 9.45 17.64 7.11
N ALA A 202 10.68 17.16 7.26
CA ALA A 202 11.39 17.07 8.52
C ALA A 202 11.55 18.47 9.18
N LYS A 203 11.84 19.50 8.40
CA LYS A 203 11.90 20.89 8.90
C LYS A 203 10.56 21.36 9.47
N ILE A 204 9.42 20.95 8.89
CA ILE A 204 8.09 21.24 9.44
C ILE A 204 7.89 20.52 10.78
N VAL A 205 8.37 19.28 10.92
CA VAL A 205 8.34 18.54 12.20
C VAL A 205 9.20 19.24 13.24
N ALA A 206 10.42 19.64 12.88
CA ALA A 206 11.34 20.38 13.75
C ALA A 206 10.73 21.70 14.24
N GLU A 207 10.09 22.46 13.35
CA GLU A 207 9.38 23.70 13.69
C GLU A 207 8.23 23.43 14.68
N ALA A 208 7.49 22.33 14.50
CA ALA A 208 6.45 21.92 15.44
C ALA A 208 7.04 21.56 16.81
N MET A 209 8.18 20.85 16.87
CA MET A 209 8.87 20.56 18.12
C MET A 209 9.35 21.83 18.83
N TYR A 210 9.94 22.76 18.11
CA TYR A 210 10.38 24.06 18.66
C TYR A 210 9.19 24.84 19.21
N LYS A 211 8.11 25.00 18.44
CA LYS A 211 6.89 25.70 18.91
C LYS A 211 6.24 25.04 20.13
N ASN A 212 6.40 23.72 20.27
CA ASN A 212 5.90 22.96 21.42
C ASN A 212 6.95 22.83 22.54
N LYS A 213 8.05 23.56 22.46
CA LYS A 213 9.13 23.61 23.47
C LYS A 213 9.74 22.24 23.78
N LYS A 214 9.84 21.38 22.77
CA LYS A 214 10.48 20.07 22.84
C LYS A 214 11.96 20.11 22.48
N ILE A 215 12.37 21.14 21.77
CA ILE A 215 13.75 21.50 21.47
C ILE A 215 13.90 23.02 21.66
N ASP A 216 15.11 23.46 21.94
CA ASP A 216 15.43 24.89 22.06
C ASP A 216 15.76 25.50 20.68
N GLU A 217 15.99 26.82 20.68
CA GLU A 217 16.23 27.57 19.46
C GLU A 217 17.58 27.24 18.82
N GLU A 218 18.60 26.99 19.63
CA GLU A 218 19.93 26.63 19.16
C GLU A 218 19.90 25.27 18.44
N THR A 219 19.31 24.26 19.08
CA THR A 219 19.09 22.93 18.47
C THR A 219 18.30 23.05 17.17
N TYR A 220 17.18 23.83 17.17
CA TYR A 220 16.35 24.00 15.97
C TYR A 220 17.12 24.61 14.80
N LYS A 221 17.98 25.63 15.05
CA LYS A 221 18.78 26.28 14.01
C LYS A 221 19.86 25.37 13.42
N ASN A 222 20.40 24.46 14.25
CA ASN A 222 21.50 23.58 13.85
C ASN A 222 21.03 22.27 13.20
N LEU A 223 19.73 21.92 13.28
CA LEU A 223 19.17 20.72 12.66
C LEU A 223 19.41 20.71 11.14
N PHE A 224 19.79 19.54 10.65
CA PHE A 224 20.04 19.31 9.21
C PHE A 224 21.15 20.20 8.61
N SER A 225 22.10 20.64 9.40
CA SER A 225 23.32 21.32 8.93
C SER A 225 24.22 20.36 8.13
N GLN A 226 24.14 19.07 8.42
CA GLN A 226 24.82 18.00 7.70
C GLN A 226 23.81 17.08 7.03
N LYS A 227 24.23 16.41 5.95
CA LYS A 227 23.42 15.42 5.24
C LYS A 227 23.28 14.17 6.12
N ILE A 228 22.04 13.74 6.35
CA ILE A 228 21.76 12.50 7.08
C ILE A 228 21.93 11.32 6.16
N GLU A 229 22.66 10.31 6.61
CA GLU A 229 22.85 9.06 5.88
C GLU A 229 21.58 8.21 5.95
N ILE A 230 21.11 7.76 4.78
CA ILE A 230 19.94 6.90 4.63
C ILE A 230 20.39 5.58 4.03
N TYR A 231 20.20 4.50 4.77
CA TYR A 231 20.58 3.17 4.29
C TYR A 231 19.58 2.63 3.27
N GLY A 232 18.30 2.54 3.64
CA GLY A 232 17.22 2.18 2.71
C GLY A 232 17.34 0.79 2.08
N GLN A 233 18.13 -0.11 2.65
CA GLN A 233 18.32 -1.45 2.13
C GLN A 233 17.72 -2.50 3.05
N ARG A 234 16.87 -3.37 2.48
CA ARG A 234 16.47 -4.61 3.14
C ARG A 234 17.52 -5.68 2.86
N LYS A 235 17.99 -6.34 3.91
CA LYS A 235 18.74 -7.64 3.79
C LYS A 235 17.79 -8.80 3.46
N THR A 236 16.73 -8.59 2.68
CA THR A 236 15.82 -9.64 2.23
C THR A 236 15.90 -9.75 0.73
N ASN A 237 15.76 -10.97 0.20
CA ASN A 237 15.76 -11.26 -1.22
C ASN A 237 15.22 -10.09 -2.05
N ASN A 238 16.12 -9.45 -2.79
CA ASN A 238 15.89 -8.19 -3.51
C ASN A 238 15.05 -8.38 -4.78
N MET A 239 14.00 -9.22 -4.71
CA MET A 239 13.09 -9.45 -5.83
C MET A 239 12.02 -8.35 -5.85
N GLN A 240 12.23 -7.33 -6.67
CA GLN A 240 11.26 -6.26 -6.85
C GLN A 240 9.94 -6.76 -7.45
N THR A 241 10.03 -7.79 -8.29
CA THR A 241 8.87 -8.40 -8.94
C THR A 241 7.99 -9.20 -7.97
N LEU A 242 8.52 -9.68 -6.85
CA LEU A 242 7.77 -10.44 -5.85
C LEU A 242 6.60 -9.63 -5.26
N MET A 243 6.72 -8.32 -5.17
CA MET A 243 5.65 -7.46 -4.65
C MET A 243 4.43 -7.42 -5.57
N TYR A 244 4.61 -7.57 -6.88
CA TYR A 244 3.47 -7.71 -7.82
C TYR A 244 2.73 -9.02 -7.61
N TYR A 245 3.45 -10.11 -7.33
CA TYR A 245 2.83 -11.39 -7.00
C TYR A 245 2.05 -11.29 -5.68
N TYR A 246 2.63 -10.64 -4.68
CA TYR A 246 1.97 -10.39 -3.41
C TYR A 246 0.66 -9.59 -3.57
N ASP A 247 0.68 -8.50 -4.34
CA ASP A 247 -0.53 -7.71 -4.62
C ASP A 247 -1.60 -8.52 -5.36
N ALA A 248 -1.18 -9.41 -6.28
CA ALA A 248 -2.08 -10.32 -6.96
C ALA A 248 -2.79 -11.25 -5.97
N VAL A 249 -2.04 -11.85 -5.04
CA VAL A 249 -2.59 -12.70 -3.97
C VAL A 249 -3.55 -11.92 -3.08
N LEU A 250 -3.22 -10.69 -2.69
CA LEU A 250 -4.11 -9.84 -1.89
C LEU A 250 -5.41 -9.51 -2.63
N ASN A 251 -5.34 -9.23 -3.92
CA ASN A 251 -6.52 -8.95 -4.75
C ASN A 251 -7.42 -10.18 -4.84
N GLU A 252 -6.84 -11.37 -5.04
CA GLU A 252 -7.57 -12.62 -5.07
C GLU A 252 -8.25 -12.90 -3.72
N LEU A 253 -7.52 -12.81 -2.60
CA LEU A 253 -8.07 -12.96 -1.26
C LEU A 253 -9.25 -12.02 -1.00
N ASN A 254 -9.14 -10.76 -1.41
CA ASN A 254 -10.21 -9.77 -1.26
C ASN A 254 -11.44 -10.06 -2.15
N SER A 255 -11.29 -10.85 -3.20
CA SER A 255 -12.36 -11.23 -4.12
C SER A 255 -13.12 -12.48 -3.65
N ILE A 256 -12.59 -13.27 -2.71
CA ILE A 256 -13.23 -14.48 -2.19
C ILE A 256 -14.39 -14.09 -1.28
N PRO A 257 -15.67 -14.40 -1.63
CA PRO A 257 -16.84 -13.89 -0.92
C PRO A 257 -16.94 -14.30 0.56
N ASN A 258 -16.38 -15.48 0.90
CA ASN A 258 -16.53 -16.08 2.23
C ASN A 258 -15.38 -15.76 3.21
N ILE A 259 -14.39 -14.98 2.77
CA ILE A 259 -13.32 -14.52 3.65
C ILE A 259 -13.67 -13.12 4.16
N PRO A 260 -13.95 -12.94 5.47
CA PRO A 260 -14.19 -11.62 6.02
C PRO A 260 -12.94 -10.73 5.81
N LYS A 261 -13.13 -9.54 5.27
CA LYS A 261 -12.04 -8.58 5.00
C LYS A 261 -11.23 -8.25 6.27
N ASP A 262 -11.88 -8.29 7.42
CA ASP A 262 -11.23 -8.08 8.72
C ASP A 262 -10.25 -9.22 9.08
N LEU A 263 -10.47 -10.45 8.58
CA LEU A 263 -9.53 -11.55 8.73
C LEU A 263 -8.24 -11.33 7.94
N ILE A 264 -8.37 -10.82 6.72
CA ILE A 264 -7.21 -10.53 5.87
C ILE A 264 -6.31 -9.47 6.53
N LYS A 265 -6.92 -8.50 7.21
CA LYS A 265 -6.22 -7.35 7.81
C LYS A 265 -5.70 -7.57 9.22
N SER A 266 -6.32 -8.46 10.01
CA SER A 266 -6.11 -8.45 11.47
C SER A 266 -5.80 -9.78 12.15
N LYS A 267 -5.88 -10.94 11.46
CA LYS A 267 -5.87 -12.24 12.15
C LYS A 267 -4.79 -13.24 11.74
N GLY A 268 -3.68 -12.78 11.12
CA GLY A 268 -2.54 -13.67 10.88
C GLY A 268 -2.85 -14.82 9.93
N LEU A 269 -3.42 -14.51 8.77
CA LEU A 269 -3.67 -15.51 7.76
C LEU A 269 -2.36 -16.11 7.24
N LYS A 270 -2.31 -17.42 7.19
CA LYS A 270 -1.29 -18.16 6.45
C LYS A 270 -1.84 -18.43 5.05
N VAL A 271 -1.21 -17.87 4.04
CA VAL A 271 -1.61 -18.01 2.65
C VAL A 271 -0.57 -18.86 1.93
N TYR A 272 -0.98 -20.05 1.58
CA TYR A 272 -0.18 -20.97 0.79
C TYR A 272 -0.47 -20.72 -0.69
N THR A 273 0.57 -20.39 -1.44
CA THR A 273 0.45 -20.03 -2.86
C THR A 273 1.10 -21.07 -3.76
N ASN A 274 0.91 -20.89 -5.06
CA ASN A 274 1.61 -21.70 -6.06
C ASN A 274 2.97 -21.06 -6.49
N LEU A 275 3.45 -20.05 -5.77
CA LEU A 275 4.69 -19.37 -6.08
C LEU A 275 5.87 -20.34 -6.08
N ASP A 276 6.59 -20.40 -7.18
CA ASP A 276 7.93 -21.01 -7.25
C ASP A 276 8.96 -19.90 -7.09
N ILE A 277 9.66 -19.90 -5.97
CA ILE A 277 10.62 -18.86 -5.64
C ILE A 277 11.79 -18.79 -6.63
N ASN A 278 12.19 -19.94 -7.19
CA ASN A 278 13.28 -20.01 -8.16
C ASN A 278 12.85 -19.46 -9.53
N ALA A 279 11.63 -19.78 -9.96
CA ALA A 279 11.05 -19.21 -11.18
C ALA A 279 10.88 -17.69 -11.04
N GLN A 280 10.37 -17.21 -9.90
CA GLN A 280 10.23 -15.79 -9.60
C GLN A 280 11.58 -15.06 -9.60
N GLN A 281 12.63 -15.69 -9.05
CA GLN A 281 13.98 -15.12 -9.04
C GLN A 281 14.56 -15.00 -10.46
N LYS A 282 14.35 -16.01 -11.30
CA LYS A 282 14.77 -15.96 -12.70
C LYS A 282 14.04 -14.85 -13.46
N LEU A 283 12.72 -14.73 -13.24
CA LEU A 283 11.91 -13.65 -13.81
C LEU A 283 12.41 -12.27 -13.38
N ASP A 284 12.68 -12.09 -12.08
CA ASP A 284 13.21 -10.83 -11.53
C ASP A 284 14.56 -10.46 -12.13
N ASN A 285 15.46 -11.44 -12.29
CA ASN A 285 16.77 -11.20 -12.91
C ASN A 285 16.63 -10.77 -14.38
N THR A 286 15.78 -11.46 -15.15
CA THR A 286 15.50 -11.09 -16.55
C THR A 286 14.92 -9.66 -16.65
N PHE A 287 14.05 -9.27 -15.72
CA PHE A 287 13.49 -7.92 -15.69
C PHE A 287 14.55 -6.87 -15.34
N LYS A 288 15.47 -7.15 -14.41
CA LYS A 288 16.58 -6.26 -14.05
C LYS A 288 17.54 -6.03 -15.22
N GLU A 289 17.87 -7.08 -15.97
CA GLU A 289 18.72 -6.99 -17.16
C GLU A 289 18.12 -6.08 -18.23
N ASN A 290 16.81 -5.91 -18.25
CA ASN A 290 16.08 -5.09 -19.21
C ASN A 290 15.59 -3.74 -18.65
N GLU A 291 15.94 -3.37 -17.41
CA GLU A 291 15.46 -2.14 -16.76
C GLU A 291 15.94 -0.85 -17.47
N ASN A 292 17.05 -0.91 -18.21
CA ASN A 292 17.67 0.25 -18.86
C ASN A 292 17.14 0.56 -20.26
N GLN A 293 16.07 -0.11 -20.71
CA GLN A 293 15.42 0.21 -21.97
C GLN A 293 14.46 1.39 -21.77
N ASP A 294 14.80 2.54 -22.30
CA ASP A 294 14.04 3.78 -22.16
C ASP A 294 12.58 3.61 -22.59
N ASN A 295 11.66 3.95 -21.69
CA ASN A 295 10.21 4.00 -21.90
C ASN A 295 9.51 2.65 -22.22
N ILE A 296 10.15 1.51 -21.99
CA ILE A 296 9.51 0.19 -22.13
C ILE A 296 9.22 -0.39 -20.75
N GLU A 297 7.99 -0.83 -20.57
CA GLU A 297 7.56 -1.56 -19.38
C GLU A 297 7.22 -3.00 -19.76
N LEU A 298 7.69 -3.95 -18.97
CA LEU A 298 7.47 -5.38 -19.17
C LEU A 298 6.48 -5.91 -18.13
N ALA A 299 5.70 -6.90 -18.54
CA ALA A 299 4.89 -7.70 -17.63
C ALA A 299 4.90 -9.16 -18.10
N ALA A 300 4.89 -10.09 -17.14
CA ALA A 300 4.88 -11.51 -17.45
C ALA A 300 4.10 -12.29 -16.39
N ILE A 301 3.47 -13.38 -16.82
CA ILE A 301 2.84 -14.39 -15.98
C ILE A 301 3.37 -15.75 -16.43
N MET A 302 3.79 -16.57 -15.48
CA MET A 302 4.17 -17.96 -15.71
C MET A 302 3.16 -18.85 -15.00
N ALA A 303 2.50 -19.70 -15.77
CA ALA A 303 1.45 -20.58 -15.26
C ALA A 303 1.66 -22.01 -15.76
N GLU A 304 1.20 -22.97 -14.98
CA GLU A 304 1.16 -24.38 -15.35
C GLU A 304 -0.02 -24.61 -16.31
N PRO A 305 0.21 -25.08 -17.54
CA PRO A 305 -0.85 -25.20 -18.55
C PRO A 305 -2.00 -26.13 -18.16
N SER A 306 -1.70 -27.20 -17.42
CA SER A 306 -2.68 -28.25 -17.05
C SER A 306 -3.64 -27.79 -15.94
N THR A 307 -3.20 -26.88 -15.05
CA THR A 307 -3.95 -26.47 -13.84
C THR A 307 -4.30 -25.01 -13.82
N GLY A 308 -3.62 -24.17 -14.62
CA GLY A 308 -3.72 -22.71 -14.57
C GLY A 308 -3.05 -22.06 -13.34
N LYS A 309 -2.33 -22.84 -12.52
CA LYS A 309 -1.64 -22.32 -11.34
C LYS A 309 -0.54 -21.35 -11.73
N VAL A 310 -0.62 -20.12 -11.23
CA VAL A 310 0.40 -19.09 -11.48
C VAL A 310 1.54 -19.28 -10.48
N PHE A 311 2.74 -19.59 -10.99
CA PHE A 311 3.92 -19.84 -10.16
C PHE A 311 4.97 -18.73 -10.22
N ALA A 312 4.87 -17.75 -11.13
CA ALA A 312 5.64 -16.51 -11.10
C ALA A 312 4.87 -15.39 -11.82
N LEU A 313 5.07 -14.15 -11.37
CA LEU A 313 4.40 -12.98 -11.91
C LEU A 313 5.22 -11.72 -11.72
N ALA A 314 5.33 -10.90 -12.77
CA ALA A 314 5.87 -9.55 -12.70
C ALA A 314 4.94 -8.58 -13.44
N GLY A 315 4.54 -7.51 -12.80
CA GLY A 315 3.64 -6.49 -13.34
C GLY A 315 4.35 -5.24 -13.86
N GLY A 316 5.66 -5.18 -13.78
CA GLY A 316 6.50 -4.07 -14.21
C GLY A 316 7.97 -4.33 -13.90
N LEU A 317 8.86 -3.49 -14.44
CA LEU A 317 10.29 -3.59 -14.24
C LEU A 317 10.71 -3.26 -12.80
N ASN A 318 10.08 -2.26 -12.19
CA ASN A 318 10.46 -1.75 -10.89
C ASN A 318 9.24 -1.38 -10.05
N TYR A 319 8.95 -2.17 -9.03
CA TYR A 319 7.79 -1.98 -8.15
C TYR A 319 7.87 -0.66 -7.36
N SER A 320 9.06 -0.19 -7.02
CA SER A 320 9.23 1.07 -6.30
C SER A 320 8.90 2.29 -7.17
N LYS A 321 9.09 2.19 -8.50
CA LYS A 321 8.74 3.24 -9.46
C LYS A 321 7.25 3.20 -9.84
N SER A 322 6.69 2.00 -10.01
CA SER A 322 5.29 1.79 -10.41
C SER A 322 4.73 0.53 -9.79
N GLN A 323 3.72 0.69 -8.93
CA GLN A 323 3.00 -0.42 -8.30
C GLN A 323 1.86 -0.96 -9.20
N PHE A 324 1.62 -0.32 -10.35
CA PHE A 324 0.59 -0.76 -11.28
C PHE A 324 0.94 -2.13 -11.87
N ASN A 325 0.19 -3.16 -11.47
CA ASN A 325 0.40 -4.53 -11.95
C ASN A 325 -0.17 -4.70 -13.36
N ARG A 326 0.70 -4.50 -14.37
CA ARG A 326 0.32 -4.57 -15.79
C ARG A 326 -0.09 -5.97 -16.22
N ALA A 327 0.45 -7.00 -15.57
CA ALA A 327 0.11 -8.38 -15.88
C ALA A 327 -1.38 -8.69 -15.62
N ILE A 328 -1.99 -8.00 -14.65
CA ILE A 328 -3.39 -8.24 -14.24
C ILE A 328 -4.32 -7.14 -14.73
N PHE A 329 -3.91 -5.87 -14.63
CA PHE A 329 -4.82 -4.74 -14.81
C PHE A 329 -4.66 -4.00 -16.14
N ALA A 330 -3.57 -4.20 -16.88
CA ALA A 330 -3.39 -3.52 -18.15
C ALA A 330 -4.35 -4.07 -19.20
N LYS A 331 -5.19 -3.20 -19.76
CA LYS A 331 -6.04 -3.53 -20.90
C LYS A 331 -5.30 -3.17 -22.17
N ARG A 332 -4.98 -4.18 -22.98
CA ARG A 332 -4.26 -4.04 -24.24
C ARG A 332 -4.98 -4.79 -25.32
N GLN A 333 -4.80 -4.36 -26.57
CA GLN A 333 -5.28 -5.07 -27.74
C GLN A 333 -4.59 -6.43 -27.84
N VAL A 334 -5.37 -7.49 -27.96
CA VAL A 334 -4.84 -8.86 -27.97
C VAL A 334 -4.01 -9.17 -29.23
N GLY A 335 -4.31 -8.51 -30.34
CA GLY A 335 -3.61 -8.75 -31.61
C GLY A 335 -3.62 -10.21 -32.01
N SER A 336 -2.50 -10.72 -32.53
CA SER A 336 -2.36 -12.10 -32.99
C SER A 336 -2.38 -13.16 -31.88
N THR A 337 -2.28 -12.76 -30.61
CA THR A 337 -2.38 -13.71 -29.49
C THR A 337 -3.76 -14.36 -29.35
N ILE A 338 -4.79 -13.83 -30.04
CA ILE A 338 -6.11 -14.44 -30.12
C ILE A 338 -6.15 -15.66 -31.05
N LYS A 339 -5.21 -15.80 -31.99
CA LYS A 339 -5.24 -16.85 -33.02
C LYS A 339 -5.30 -18.29 -32.51
N PRO A 340 -4.55 -18.68 -31.45
CA PRO A 340 -4.69 -20.02 -30.88
C PRO A 340 -6.11 -20.36 -30.45
N PHE A 341 -6.84 -19.40 -29.89
CA PHE A 341 -8.23 -19.57 -29.48
C PHE A 341 -9.17 -19.70 -30.68
N LEU A 342 -8.92 -18.95 -31.76
CA LEU A 342 -9.67 -19.06 -33.00
C LEU A 342 -9.46 -20.44 -33.65
N TYR A 343 -8.22 -20.92 -33.72
CA TYR A 343 -7.92 -22.24 -34.26
C TYR A 343 -8.51 -23.36 -33.39
N TYR A 344 -8.41 -23.25 -32.07
CA TYR A 344 -9.05 -24.20 -31.16
C TYR A 344 -10.57 -24.24 -31.35
N ALA A 345 -11.23 -23.10 -31.48
CA ALA A 345 -12.66 -23.01 -31.74
C ALA A 345 -13.01 -23.64 -33.12
N ALA A 346 -12.21 -23.40 -34.16
CA ALA A 346 -12.41 -23.95 -35.47
C ALA A 346 -12.31 -25.49 -35.46
N LEU A 347 -11.29 -26.06 -34.83
CA LEU A 347 -11.10 -27.50 -34.69
C LEU A 347 -12.26 -28.15 -33.92
N ASN A 348 -12.75 -27.50 -32.84
CA ASN A 348 -13.91 -27.99 -32.08
C ASN A 348 -15.25 -27.91 -32.88
N ASN A 349 -15.30 -27.13 -33.96
CA ASN A 349 -16.45 -27.01 -34.86
C ASN A 349 -16.24 -27.79 -36.15
N ASN A 350 -15.59 -28.92 -36.07
CA ASN A 350 -15.38 -29.88 -37.19
C ASN A 350 -14.52 -29.35 -38.34
N MET A 351 -13.77 -28.28 -38.14
CA MET A 351 -12.72 -27.91 -39.08
C MET A 351 -11.47 -28.74 -38.86
N THR A 352 -10.67 -28.89 -39.89
CA THR A 352 -9.38 -29.59 -39.84
C THR A 352 -8.27 -28.67 -40.34
N GLU A 353 -7.03 -29.04 -40.14
CA GLU A 353 -5.88 -28.31 -40.68
C GLU A 353 -5.94 -28.18 -42.22
N ALA A 354 -6.60 -29.12 -42.90
CA ALA A 354 -6.83 -29.10 -44.35
C ALA A 354 -8.03 -28.22 -44.78
N SER A 355 -8.83 -27.71 -43.84
CA SER A 355 -9.94 -26.80 -44.17
C SER A 355 -9.39 -25.54 -44.85
N THR A 356 -10.03 -25.14 -45.96
CA THR A 356 -9.53 -24.06 -46.80
C THR A 356 -10.34 -22.78 -46.65
N PHE A 357 -9.67 -21.66 -46.76
CA PHE A 357 -10.24 -20.33 -46.74
C PHE A 357 -9.67 -19.51 -47.90
N LYS A 358 -10.50 -18.64 -48.47
CA LYS A 358 -10.05 -17.74 -49.53
C LYS A 358 -9.25 -16.61 -48.94
N SER A 359 -8.03 -16.42 -49.37
CA SER A 359 -7.15 -15.31 -48.93
C SER A 359 -7.34 -14.13 -49.89
N GLU A 360 -8.37 -13.33 -49.66
CA GLU A 360 -8.70 -12.13 -50.44
C GLU A 360 -9.15 -10.99 -49.50
N GLU A 361 -9.18 -9.77 -50.02
CA GLU A 361 -9.75 -8.66 -49.29
C GLU A 361 -11.24 -8.88 -49.01
N THR A 362 -11.59 -9.02 -47.75
CA THR A 362 -12.95 -9.34 -47.31
C THR A 362 -13.52 -8.19 -46.48
N SER A 363 -14.76 -7.81 -46.79
CA SER A 363 -15.47 -6.75 -46.06
C SER A 363 -16.62 -7.34 -45.26
N PHE A 364 -16.73 -6.96 -44.03
CA PHE A 364 -17.82 -7.34 -43.12
C PHE A 364 -18.75 -6.15 -42.93
N VAL A 365 -20.04 -6.35 -43.07
CA VAL A 365 -21.07 -5.35 -42.76
C VAL A 365 -21.70 -5.74 -41.43
N PHE A 366 -21.77 -4.83 -40.48
CA PHE A 366 -22.39 -5.03 -39.18
C PHE A 366 -23.27 -3.82 -38.81
N ALA A 367 -23.83 -3.77 -37.64
CA ALA A 367 -24.82 -2.81 -37.16
C ALA A 367 -24.86 -1.48 -37.92
N GLU A 368 -26.05 -1.07 -38.37
CA GLU A 368 -26.30 0.20 -39.07
C GLU A 368 -25.51 0.41 -40.39
N ASN A 369 -25.24 -0.67 -41.13
CA ASN A 369 -24.47 -0.63 -42.39
C ASN A 369 -23.01 -0.18 -42.23
N LYS A 370 -22.43 -0.27 -41.03
CA LYS A 370 -21.00 -0.04 -40.85
C LYS A 370 -20.20 -1.15 -41.51
N LYS A 371 -19.25 -0.75 -42.34
CA LYS A 371 -18.37 -1.66 -43.06
C LYS A 371 -17.01 -1.74 -42.38
N TYR A 372 -16.49 -2.94 -42.13
CA TYR A 372 -15.15 -3.21 -41.67
C TYR A 372 -14.41 -4.11 -42.65
N THR A 373 -13.30 -3.61 -43.16
CA THR A 373 -12.45 -4.34 -44.10
C THR A 373 -11.07 -4.52 -43.45
N PRO A 374 -10.84 -5.65 -42.72
CA PRO A 374 -9.54 -5.93 -42.14
C PRO A 374 -8.49 -6.11 -43.23
N LYS A 375 -7.32 -5.57 -42.97
CA LYS A 375 -6.18 -5.69 -43.87
C LYS A 375 -5.20 -6.73 -43.33
N ASN A 376 -4.66 -7.55 -44.24
CA ASN A 376 -3.53 -8.41 -43.94
C ASN A 376 -2.26 -7.54 -43.68
N TYR A 377 -1.29 -8.13 -43.00
CA TYR A 377 0.03 -7.52 -42.83
C TYR A 377 0.61 -7.19 -44.24
N SER A 378 1.07 -5.99 -44.42
CA SER A 378 1.56 -5.45 -45.70
C SER A 378 0.55 -5.41 -46.85
N ASN A 379 -0.76 -5.57 -46.59
CA ASN A 379 -1.83 -5.64 -47.60
C ASN A 379 -1.61 -6.76 -48.65
N ILE A 380 -0.93 -7.84 -48.30
CA ILE A 380 -0.66 -8.97 -49.18
C ILE A 380 -1.75 -10.03 -49.00
N TYR A 381 -2.36 -10.41 -50.11
CA TYR A 381 -3.33 -11.54 -50.20
C TYR A 381 -2.81 -12.57 -51.18
N ALA A 382 -3.11 -13.82 -50.89
CA ALA A 382 -2.68 -14.92 -51.78
C ALA A 382 -3.58 -15.07 -53.02
N ASP A 383 -4.77 -14.43 -53.00
CA ASP A 383 -5.83 -14.51 -54.04
C ASP A 383 -6.21 -15.93 -54.46
N LYS A 384 -6.06 -16.88 -53.54
CA LYS A 384 -6.38 -18.28 -53.70
C LYS A 384 -6.84 -18.89 -52.38
N ASN A 385 -7.37 -20.11 -52.46
CA ASN A 385 -7.65 -20.88 -51.25
C ASN A 385 -6.34 -21.30 -50.60
N ILE A 386 -6.24 -21.07 -49.31
CA ILE A 386 -5.16 -21.51 -48.43
C ILE A 386 -5.73 -22.40 -47.34
N THR A 387 -4.95 -23.37 -46.88
CA THR A 387 -5.37 -24.24 -45.77
C THR A 387 -5.28 -23.47 -44.43
N MET A 388 -5.96 -23.99 -43.40
CA MET A 388 -5.86 -23.43 -42.05
C MET A 388 -4.43 -23.56 -41.48
N ALA A 389 -3.65 -24.55 -41.97
CA ALA A 389 -2.26 -24.74 -41.55
C ALA A 389 -1.24 -23.89 -42.35
N ALA A 390 -1.66 -23.24 -43.43
CA ALA A 390 -0.79 -22.38 -44.24
C ALA A 390 -0.75 -20.94 -43.68
#